data_301f6223c92f2778afe39c5faccb1fd3
#
_entry.id   301f6223c92f2778afe39c5faccb1fd3
#
_cell.length_a   1.000
_cell.length_b   1.000
_cell.length_c   1.000
_cell.angle_alpha   90.00
_cell.angle_beta   90.00
_cell.angle_gamma   90.00
#
_symmetry.space_group_name_H-M   'P 1'
#
loop_
_entity.id
_entity.type
_entity.pdbx_description
1 polymer ?
#
loop_
_entity_poly.entity_id
_entity_poly.type
_entity_poly.pdbx_seq_one_letter_code
_entity_poly.pdbx_strand_id
1 'polypeptide(L)'
;MSFKGCIVIVEPDDLIRQLLERWLGEAGYRILDPVNDHERGKVVPDLVIADVPDPSCAAGTMELLRAAYSVPILALSTRFRRGLGGSMEAAHRLDASGVLPKPFTREELLGAVDRAIEKN
;
A
#
# COMPACT_ATOMS: atom_id res chain seq x y z
N MET A 1 -14.01 -19.46 3.69
CA MET A 1 -13.80 -18.25 4.49
C MET A 1 -13.64 -17.05 3.58
N SER A 2 -14.29 -15.97 3.91
CA SER A 2 -14.17 -14.74 3.14
C SER A 2 -13.11 -13.83 3.76
N PHE A 3 -12.36 -13.15 2.91
CA PHE A 3 -11.38 -12.15 3.31
C PHE A 3 -12.02 -10.76 3.28
N LYS A 4 -11.47 -9.83 4.07
CA LYS A 4 -11.91 -8.42 4.05
C LYS A 4 -11.55 -7.73 2.74
N GLY A 5 -10.56 -8.25 2.05
CA GLY A 5 -10.10 -7.72 0.77
C GLY A 5 -8.77 -8.37 0.39
N CYS A 6 -8.29 -8.03 -0.79
CA CYS A 6 -7.04 -8.54 -1.33
C CYS A 6 -6.05 -7.40 -1.48
N ILE A 7 -4.81 -7.60 -1.04
CA ILE A 7 -3.78 -6.56 -1.02
C ILE A 7 -2.52 -7.07 -1.71
N VAL A 8 -1.96 -6.25 -2.61
CA VAL A 8 -0.65 -6.49 -3.21
C VAL A 8 0.37 -5.65 -2.46
N ILE A 9 1.49 -6.24 -2.09
CA ILE A 9 2.57 -5.56 -1.39
C ILE A 9 3.79 -5.47 -2.31
N VAL A 10 4.26 -4.25 -2.55
CA VAL A 10 5.47 -3.97 -3.32
C VAL A 10 6.49 -3.35 -2.38
N GLU A 11 7.24 -4.20 -1.68
CA GLU A 11 8.21 -3.79 -0.68
C GLU A 11 9.46 -4.65 -0.83
N PRO A 12 10.61 -4.05 -1.17
CA PRO A 12 11.85 -4.82 -1.35
C PRO A 12 12.50 -5.28 -0.05
N ASP A 13 12.21 -4.64 1.08
CA ASP A 13 12.76 -5.05 2.37
C ASP A 13 11.99 -6.27 2.89
N ASP A 14 12.68 -7.40 3.01
CA ASP A 14 12.06 -8.67 3.42
C ASP A 14 11.43 -8.61 4.80
N LEU A 15 12.07 -7.94 5.74
CA LEU A 15 11.54 -7.86 7.11
C LEU A 15 10.26 -7.04 7.15
N ILE A 16 10.25 -5.91 6.47
CA ILE A 16 9.06 -5.06 6.43
C ILE A 16 7.94 -5.77 5.68
N ARG A 17 8.25 -6.41 4.56
CA ARG A 17 7.25 -7.17 3.79
C ARG A 17 6.60 -8.26 4.64
N GLN A 18 7.41 -9.04 5.37
CA GLN A 18 6.89 -10.11 6.23
C GLN A 18 6.01 -9.54 7.35
N LEU A 19 6.39 -8.41 7.89
CA LEU A 19 5.62 -7.75 8.93
C LEU A 19 4.26 -7.28 8.38
N LEU A 20 4.25 -6.68 7.20
CA LEU A 20 3.01 -6.28 6.52
C LEU A 20 2.11 -7.49 6.26
N GLU A 21 2.69 -8.55 5.71
CA GLU A 21 1.94 -9.78 5.42
C GLU A 21 1.31 -10.37 6.68
N ARG A 22 2.07 -10.39 7.76
CA ARG A 22 1.58 -10.92 9.03
C ARG A 22 0.45 -10.08 9.61
N TRP A 23 0.65 -8.79 9.74
CA TRP A 23 -0.35 -7.92 10.35
C TRP A 23 -1.64 -7.85 9.54
N LEU A 24 -1.50 -7.77 8.22
CA LEU A 24 -2.67 -7.71 7.34
C LEU A 24 -3.40 -9.05 7.28
N GLY A 25 -2.65 -10.15 7.27
CA GLY A 25 -3.24 -11.49 7.31
C GLY A 25 -4.02 -11.72 8.60
N GLU A 26 -3.45 -11.31 9.72
CA GLU A 26 -4.12 -11.40 11.02
C GLU A 26 -5.38 -10.54 11.08
N ALA A 27 -5.40 -9.44 10.35
CA ALA A 27 -6.56 -8.55 10.28
C ALA A 27 -7.65 -9.04 9.32
N GLY A 28 -7.39 -10.11 8.58
CA GLY A 28 -8.40 -10.70 7.70
C GLY A 28 -8.24 -10.39 6.22
N TYR A 29 -7.13 -9.81 5.80
CA TYR A 29 -6.86 -9.54 4.40
C TYR A 29 -6.10 -10.70 3.75
N ARG A 30 -6.37 -10.92 2.46
CA ARG A 30 -5.59 -11.86 1.66
C ARG A 30 -4.46 -11.10 0.98
N ILE A 31 -3.24 -11.63 1.09
CA ILE A 31 -2.09 -11.05 0.40
C ILE A 31 -1.90 -11.78 -0.91
N LEU A 32 -1.87 -11.02 -2.01
CA LEU A 32 -1.68 -11.58 -3.34
C LEU A 32 -0.20 -11.55 -3.71
N ASP A 33 0.25 -12.61 -4.35
CA ASP A 33 1.61 -12.69 -4.89
C ASP A 33 1.60 -12.00 -6.27
N PRO A 34 2.36 -10.90 -6.47
CA PRO A 34 2.35 -10.19 -7.74
C PRO A 34 2.76 -11.06 -8.93
N VAL A 35 3.62 -12.06 -8.71
CA VAL A 35 4.09 -12.94 -9.77
C VAL A 35 3.07 -14.02 -10.09
N ASN A 36 2.62 -14.74 -9.08
CA ASN A 36 1.75 -15.91 -9.30
C ASN A 36 0.29 -15.53 -9.54
N ASP A 37 -0.23 -14.59 -8.77
CA ASP A 37 -1.64 -14.23 -8.86
C ASP A 37 -1.94 -13.30 -10.04
N HIS A 38 -0.98 -12.45 -10.40
CA HIS A 38 -1.14 -11.53 -11.54
C HIS A 38 -1.24 -12.29 -12.87
N GLU A 39 -0.44 -13.33 -13.06
CA GLU A 39 -0.43 -14.11 -14.30
C GLU A 39 -1.75 -14.81 -14.57
N ARG A 40 -2.52 -15.08 -13.53
CA ARG A 40 -3.81 -15.74 -13.68
C ARG A 40 -4.93 -14.80 -14.11
N GLY A 41 -4.72 -13.50 -14.01
CA GLY A 41 -5.69 -12.49 -14.42
C GLY A 41 -7.04 -12.58 -13.76
N LYS A 42 -7.16 -13.36 -12.67
CA LYS A 42 -8.46 -13.69 -12.08
C LYS A 42 -8.78 -12.94 -10.79
N VAL A 43 -7.77 -12.33 -10.16
CA VAL A 43 -7.98 -11.64 -8.88
C VAL A 43 -7.46 -10.23 -8.99
N VAL A 44 -8.34 -9.26 -8.77
CA VAL A 44 -7.99 -7.84 -8.75
C VAL A 44 -7.83 -7.44 -7.29
N PRO A 45 -6.69 -6.84 -6.92
CA PRO A 45 -6.53 -6.38 -5.54
C PRO A 45 -7.44 -5.20 -5.24
N ASP A 46 -7.75 -5.01 -3.97
CA ASP A 46 -8.50 -3.85 -3.50
C ASP A 46 -7.56 -2.69 -3.15
N LEU A 47 -6.29 -2.99 -2.94
CA LEU A 47 -5.30 -2.01 -2.53
C LEU A 47 -3.91 -2.50 -2.91
N VAL A 48 -3.04 -1.57 -3.30
CA VAL A 48 -1.60 -1.83 -3.45
C VAL A 48 -0.88 -1.03 -2.38
N ILE A 49 0.00 -1.68 -1.61
CA ILE A 49 0.89 -1.02 -0.67
C ILE A 49 2.27 -1.03 -1.29
N ALA A 50 2.84 0.14 -1.50
CA ALA A 50 4.11 0.26 -2.22
C ALA A 50 5.12 1.12 -1.48
N ASP A 51 6.35 0.61 -1.36
CA ASP A 51 7.46 1.39 -0.84
C ASP A 51 7.88 2.45 -1.86
N VAL A 52 8.01 3.69 -1.39
CA VAL A 52 8.45 4.82 -2.20
C VAL A 52 9.67 5.43 -1.51
N PRO A 53 10.88 4.95 -1.85
CA PRO A 53 12.09 5.40 -1.13
C PRO A 53 12.34 6.89 -1.21
N ASP A 54 12.06 7.49 -2.36
CA ASP A 54 12.24 8.92 -2.56
C ASP A 54 10.98 9.51 -3.20
N PRO A 55 10.07 10.09 -2.39
CA PRO A 55 8.83 10.65 -2.93
C PRO A 55 9.04 11.73 -3.98
N SER A 56 10.17 12.44 -3.95
CA SER A 56 10.43 13.49 -4.94
C SER A 56 10.74 12.94 -6.33
N CYS A 57 11.07 11.65 -6.43
CA CYS A 57 11.40 10.97 -7.69
C CYS A 57 10.43 9.84 -8.01
N ALA A 58 9.24 9.86 -7.42
CA ALA A 58 8.33 8.72 -7.46
C ALA A 58 7.29 8.75 -8.59
N ALA A 59 7.23 9.83 -9.36
CA ALA A 59 6.17 9.99 -10.36
C ALA A 59 6.10 8.81 -11.35
N GLY A 60 7.23 8.38 -11.86
CA GLY A 60 7.27 7.25 -12.80
C GLY A 60 6.83 5.93 -12.17
N THR A 61 7.29 5.66 -10.95
CA THR A 61 6.90 4.47 -10.21
C THR A 61 5.40 4.46 -9.96
N MET A 62 4.84 5.60 -9.54
CA MET A 62 3.41 5.71 -9.27
C MET A 62 2.58 5.51 -10.53
N GLU A 63 3.03 6.04 -11.67
CA GLU A 63 2.35 5.84 -12.94
C GLU A 63 2.32 4.37 -13.35
N LEU A 64 3.45 3.68 -13.18
CA LEU A 64 3.54 2.26 -13.49
C LEU A 64 2.60 1.43 -12.61
N LEU A 65 2.54 1.74 -11.32
CA LEU A 65 1.68 1.03 -10.40
C LEU A 65 0.19 1.27 -10.72
N ARG A 66 -0.18 2.51 -11.03
CA ARG A 66 -1.57 2.82 -11.40
C ARG A 66 -1.96 2.13 -12.70
N ALA A 67 -1.06 2.09 -13.67
CA ALA A 67 -1.32 1.40 -14.94
C ALA A 67 -1.47 -0.11 -14.74
N ALA A 68 -0.66 -0.69 -13.85
CA ALA A 68 -0.67 -2.13 -13.62
C ALA A 68 -1.91 -2.59 -12.85
N TYR A 69 -2.35 -1.82 -11.88
CA TYR A 69 -3.36 -2.29 -10.92
C TYR A 69 -4.69 -1.55 -10.93
N SER A 70 -4.71 -0.30 -11.33
CA SER A 70 -5.94 0.53 -11.40
C SER A 70 -6.75 0.53 -10.09
N VAL A 71 -6.08 0.47 -8.95
CA VAL A 71 -6.70 0.45 -7.62
C VAL A 71 -5.99 1.44 -6.70
N PRO A 72 -6.55 1.74 -5.52
CA PRO A 72 -5.90 2.65 -4.59
C PRO A 72 -4.49 2.20 -4.24
N ILE A 73 -3.62 3.17 -4.00
CA ILE A 73 -2.23 2.91 -3.61
C ILE A 73 -1.96 3.58 -2.27
N LEU A 74 -1.45 2.81 -1.32
CA LEU A 74 -0.94 3.31 -0.06
C LEU A 74 0.59 3.34 -0.16
N ALA A 75 1.18 4.53 -0.13
CA ALA A 75 2.62 4.69 -0.27
C ALA A 75 3.31 4.70 1.08
N LEU A 76 4.42 3.98 1.19
CA LEU A 76 5.25 3.91 2.41
C LEU A 76 6.58 4.58 2.16
N SER A 77 7.07 5.37 3.11
CA SER A 77 8.42 5.93 3.04
C SER A 77 8.89 6.45 4.39
N THR A 78 10.21 6.36 4.62
CA THR A 78 10.84 6.99 5.78
C THR A 78 10.88 8.51 5.64
N ARG A 79 10.63 9.04 4.45
CA ARG A 79 10.70 10.47 4.16
C ARG A 79 9.38 11.20 4.31
N PHE A 80 8.29 10.49 4.57
CA PHE A 80 7.01 11.14 4.82
C PHE A 80 6.99 11.75 6.22
N ARG A 81 6.37 12.92 6.33
CA ARG A 81 6.16 13.57 7.61
C ARG A 81 5.02 12.91 8.36
N ARG A 82 5.19 12.77 9.66
CA ARG A 82 4.08 12.32 10.50
C ARG A 82 3.08 13.43 10.69
N GLY A 83 1.82 13.05 10.85
CA GLY A 83 0.73 13.96 11.06
C GLY A 83 -0.17 14.06 9.85
N LEU A 84 -1.43 14.40 10.12
CA LEU A 84 -2.48 14.39 9.11
C LEU A 84 -2.21 15.35 7.96
N GLY A 85 -1.77 16.56 8.26
CA GLY A 85 -1.51 17.57 7.22
C GLY A 85 -0.40 17.14 6.27
N GLY A 86 0.70 16.62 6.81
CA GLY A 86 1.82 16.14 6.01
C GLY A 86 1.43 14.94 5.15
N SER A 87 0.63 14.03 5.71
CA SER A 87 0.18 12.85 4.98
C SER A 87 -0.76 13.20 3.83
N MET A 88 -1.68 14.14 4.04
CA MET A 88 -2.60 14.57 3.00
C MET A 88 -1.88 15.25 1.85
N GLU A 89 -0.92 16.12 2.16
CA GLU A 89 -0.14 16.81 1.16
C GLU A 89 0.70 15.84 0.33
N ALA A 90 1.37 14.90 0.99
CA ALA A 90 2.20 13.90 0.32
C ALA A 90 1.35 13.00 -0.58
N ALA A 91 0.20 12.55 -0.10
CA ALA A 91 -0.71 11.72 -0.89
C ALA A 91 -1.19 12.46 -2.14
N HIS A 92 -1.53 13.74 -1.99
CA HIS A 92 -1.96 14.55 -3.10
C HIS A 92 -0.87 14.69 -4.18
N ARG A 93 0.36 14.97 -3.74
CA ARG A 93 1.49 15.11 -4.66
C ARG A 93 1.80 13.83 -5.43
N LEU A 94 1.65 12.69 -4.78
CA LEU A 94 1.91 11.39 -5.40
C LEU A 94 0.71 10.83 -6.16
N ASP A 95 -0.44 11.48 -6.02
CA ASP A 95 -1.70 10.93 -6.53
C ASP A 95 -1.94 9.54 -5.95
N ALA A 96 -1.65 9.40 -4.66
CA ALA A 96 -1.86 8.17 -3.91
C ALA A 96 -3.13 8.32 -3.06
N SER A 97 -3.73 7.19 -2.70
CA SER A 97 -4.91 7.20 -1.84
C SER A 97 -4.56 7.46 -0.38
N GLY A 98 -3.31 7.23 -0.01
CA GLY A 98 -2.81 7.55 1.32
C GLY A 98 -1.31 7.37 1.37
N VAL A 99 -0.70 7.86 2.44
CA VAL A 99 0.71 7.65 2.71
C VAL A 99 0.88 7.23 4.17
N LEU A 100 1.90 6.43 4.42
CA LEU A 100 2.21 5.97 5.77
C LEU A 100 3.71 6.12 6.01
N PRO A 101 4.13 6.97 6.97
CA PRO A 101 5.54 7.11 7.29
C PRO A 101 6.12 5.85 7.93
N LYS A 102 7.34 5.53 7.59
CA LYS A 102 8.10 4.45 8.25
C LYS A 102 8.97 5.06 9.34
N PRO A 103 9.15 4.42 10.49
CA PRO A 103 8.49 3.19 10.92
C PRO A 103 7.04 3.44 11.34
N PHE A 104 6.22 2.40 11.31
CA PHE A 104 4.81 2.51 11.67
C PHE A 104 4.43 1.40 12.65
N THR A 105 3.35 1.64 13.41
CA THR A 105 2.77 0.63 14.28
C THR A 105 1.73 -0.18 13.51
N ARG A 106 1.32 -1.30 14.10
CA ARG A 106 0.24 -2.11 13.54
C ARG A 106 -1.05 -1.29 13.39
N GLU A 107 -1.39 -0.51 14.41
CA GLU A 107 -2.60 0.33 14.40
C GLU A 107 -2.54 1.39 13.32
N GLU A 108 -1.38 2.00 13.14
CA GLU A 108 -1.19 2.99 12.07
C GLU A 108 -1.39 2.36 10.69
N LEU A 109 -0.83 1.17 10.50
CA LEU A 109 -0.97 0.44 9.24
C LEU A 109 -2.44 0.10 8.97
N LEU A 110 -3.10 -0.53 9.93
CA LEU A 110 -4.49 -0.96 9.74
C LEU A 110 -5.43 0.23 9.52
N GLY A 111 -5.21 1.32 10.24
CA GLY A 111 -5.99 2.54 10.02
C GLY A 111 -5.79 3.13 8.64
N ALA A 112 -4.54 3.17 8.16
CA ALA A 112 -4.23 3.70 6.83
C ALA A 112 -4.85 2.82 5.72
N VAL A 113 -4.79 1.49 5.89
CA VAL A 113 -5.38 0.56 4.93
C VAL A 113 -6.91 0.72 4.88
N ASP A 114 -7.56 0.80 6.02
CA ASP A 114 -9.01 0.96 6.08
C ASP A 114 -9.43 2.26 5.38
N ARG A 115 -8.74 3.37 5.65
CA ARG A 115 -9.05 4.65 5.02
C ARG A 115 -8.82 4.61 3.50
N ALA A 116 -7.76 3.98 3.05
CA ALA A 116 -7.44 3.90 1.63
C ALA A 116 -8.50 3.09 0.85
N ILE A 117 -8.96 2.00 1.44
CA ILE A 117 -9.99 1.15 0.81
C ILE A 117 -11.35 1.86 0.82
N GLU A 118 -11.71 2.52 1.92
CA GLU A 118 -13.00 3.21 2.05
C GLU A 118 -13.17 4.37 1.08
N LYS A 119 -12.09 4.99 0.63
CA LYS A 119 -12.14 6.10 -0.31
C LYS A 119 -12.56 5.70 -1.72
N ASN A 120 -12.70 4.43 -1.94
CA ASN A 120 -13.20 3.92 -3.18
C ASN A 120 -14.68 3.58 -3.04
#